data_aaf8dcf66d9b8c633c72f7c21c4c026e
#
_entry.id   aaf8dcf66d9b8c633c72f7c21c4c026e
#
_cell.length_a   1.000
_cell.length_b   1.000
_cell.length_c   1.000
_cell.angle_alpha   90.00
_cell.angle_beta   90.00
_cell.angle_gamma   90.00
#
_symmetry.space_group_name_H-M   'P 1'
#
loop_
_entity.id
_entity.type
_entity.pdbx_description
1 polymer ?
#
loop_
_entity_poly.entity_id
_entity_poly.type
_entity_poly.pdbx_seq_one_letter_code
_entity_poly.pdbx_strand_id
1 'polypeptide(L)'
;MANSFVRYTGDGNTSAYSIPFSYRSTADLVVTIAGVASTAYTLNAAGTTLTFNSPPASAAAIEIRRKTSQGTKLVDYASGSVLTESDLDTDSDQAFFMGQEAIDDANDVIKVSNTNFQFDVQNKRLINVADPVDAQDAVTKNWLTTTYLTTGTIANINTVAPIAANVTTVAGIASNVTAVAGNATNINTVATNIANVNTVAADIAKVIVVAND
;
A
#
# COMPACT_ATOMS: atom_id res chain seq x y z
N MET A 1 -16.67 -18.75 -8.86
CA MET A 1 -17.85 -17.87 -8.86
C MET A 1 -18.45 -17.99 -7.47
N ALA A 2 -18.86 -16.89 -6.85
CA ALA A 2 -19.55 -16.98 -5.57
C ALA A 2 -20.94 -17.58 -5.74
N ASN A 3 -21.46 -18.26 -4.71
CA ASN A 3 -22.74 -18.93 -4.75
C ASN A 3 -23.90 -18.08 -4.24
N SER A 4 -23.61 -16.99 -3.55
CA SER A 4 -24.59 -16.16 -2.84
C SER A 4 -24.50 -14.68 -3.16
N PHE A 5 -23.51 -14.23 -3.96
CA PHE A 5 -23.39 -12.84 -4.34
C PHE A 5 -22.73 -12.64 -5.71
N VAL A 6 -22.94 -11.46 -6.28
CA VAL A 6 -22.23 -10.97 -7.46
C VAL A 6 -21.84 -9.52 -7.25
N ARG A 7 -20.69 -9.12 -7.78
CA ARG A 7 -20.15 -7.78 -7.71
C ARG A 7 -19.94 -7.22 -9.11
N TYR A 8 -20.29 -5.96 -9.27
CA TYR A 8 -20.11 -5.17 -10.50
C TYR A 8 -19.48 -3.83 -10.17
N THR A 9 -19.00 -3.18 -11.21
CA THR A 9 -18.56 -1.78 -11.15
C THR A 9 -19.48 -0.96 -12.06
N GLY A 10 -20.07 0.09 -11.55
CA GLY A 10 -20.89 1.02 -12.31
C GLY A 10 -20.07 1.70 -13.40
N ASP A 11 -20.70 1.95 -14.55
CA ASP A 11 -20.12 2.69 -15.68
C ASP A 11 -20.81 4.04 -15.94
N GLY A 12 -21.84 4.36 -15.13
CA GLY A 12 -22.66 5.57 -15.27
C GLY A 12 -23.77 5.47 -16.33
N ASN A 13 -23.86 4.37 -17.09
CA ASN A 13 -24.82 4.20 -18.19
C ASN A 13 -25.66 2.93 -18.04
N THR A 14 -25.07 1.84 -17.59
CA THR A 14 -25.75 0.55 -17.43
C THR A 14 -26.63 0.54 -16.18
N SER A 15 -27.89 0.18 -16.33
CA SER A 15 -28.84 0.01 -15.22
C SER A 15 -29.18 -1.46 -14.92
N ALA A 16 -29.01 -2.38 -15.87
CA ALA A 16 -29.41 -3.77 -15.74
C ALA A 16 -28.23 -4.69 -15.42
N TYR A 17 -28.36 -5.49 -14.36
CA TYR A 17 -27.31 -6.39 -13.86
C TYR A 17 -27.85 -7.80 -13.64
N SER A 18 -27.09 -8.82 -14.02
CA SER A 18 -27.47 -10.21 -13.86
C SER A 18 -27.37 -10.68 -12.41
N ILE A 19 -28.27 -11.58 -11.99
CA ILE A 19 -28.20 -12.30 -10.74
C ILE A 19 -27.95 -13.79 -11.08
N PRO A 20 -26.69 -14.27 -10.99
CA PRO A 20 -26.32 -15.61 -11.43
C PRO A 20 -26.51 -16.69 -10.36
N PHE A 21 -27.14 -16.37 -9.24
CA PHE A 21 -27.39 -17.31 -8.12
C PHE A 21 -28.88 -17.41 -7.79
N SER A 22 -29.28 -18.53 -7.19
CA SER A 22 -30.64 -18.75 -6.73
C SER A 22 -30.93 -18.08 -5.40
N TYR A 23 -32.16 -17.66 -5.19
CA TYR A 23 -32.67 -17.13 -3.92
C TYR A 23 -34.15 -17.48 -3.79
N ARG A 24 -34.65 -17.59 -2.55
CA ARG A 24 -36.03 -18.00 -2.29
C ARG A 24 -37.02 -16.87 -2.43
N SER A 25 -36.64 -15.70 -1.94
CA SER A 25 -37.50 -14.53 -1.89
C SER A 25 -36.72 -13.29 -2.28
N THR A 26 -37.37 -12.32 -2.89
CA THR A 26 -36.80 -11.00 -3.13
C THR A 26 -36.40 -10.28 -1.84
N ALA A 27 -37.01 -10.64 -0.71
CA ALA A 27 -36.66 -10.14 0.62
C ALA A 27 -35.27 -10.64 1.10
N ASP A 28 -34.77 -11.74 0.53
CA ASP A 28 -33.43 -12.27 0.81
C ASP A 28 -32.34 -11.53 0.04
N LEU A 29 -32.68 -10.65 -0.90
CA LEU A 29 -31.71 -9.88 -1.67
C LEU A 29 -31.33 -8.58 -0.94
N VAL A 30 -30.05 -8.42 -0.68
CA VAL A 30 -29.43 -7.19 -0.21
C VAL A 30 -28.62 -6.60 -1.36
N VAL A 31 -28.99 -5.38 -1.78
CA VAL A 31 -28.33 -4.67 -2.87
C VAL A 31 -27.66 -3.43 -2.29
N THR A 32 -26.38 -3.26 -2.61
CA THR A 32 -25.63 -2.06 -2.17
C THR A 32 -24.96 -1.39 -3.35
N ILE A 33 -24.88 -0.04 -3.29
CA ILE A 33 -24.11 0.81 -4.21
C ILE A 33 -23.13 1.61 -3.35
N ALA A 34 -21.83 1.48 -3.60
CA ALA A 34 -20.77 2.09 -2.81
C ALA A 34 -20.90 1.81 -1.29
N GLY A 35 -21.35 0.59 -0.95
CA GLY A 35 -21.55 0.15 0.44
C GLY A 35 -22.87 0.62 1.08
N VAL A 36 -23.68 1.41 0.40
CA VAL A 36 -24.98 1.90 0.90
C VAL A 36 -26.11 1.02 0.33
N ALA A 37 -27.03 0.55 1.20
CA ALA A 37 -28.17 -0.25 0.78
C ALA A 37 -29.08 0.56 -0.15
N SER A 38 -29.57 -0.10 -1.20
CA SER A 38 -30.49 0.48 -2.20
C SER A 38 -31.69 -0.41 -2.41
N THR A 39 -32.86 0.19 -2.45
CA THR A 39 -34.13 -0.45 -2.84
C THR A 39 -34.68 0.15 -4.15
N ALA A 40 -33.95 1.06 -4.79
CA ALA A 40 -34.34 1.77 -5.99
C ALA A 40 -34.07 0.92 -7.26
N TYR A 41 -34.64 -0.27 -7.32
CA TYR A 41 -34.52 -1.20 -8.44
C TYR A 41 -35.79 -2.02 -8.65
N THR A 42 -35.87 -2.68 -9.78
CA THR A 42 -36.88 -3.68 -10.11
C THR A 42 -36.24 -4.98 -10.56
N LEU A 43 -36.94 -6.10 -10.43
CA LEU A 43 -36.48 -7.40 -10.94
C LEU A 43 -37.31 -7.78 -12.16
N ASN A 44 -36.67 -8.48 -13.12
CA ASN A 44 -37.42 -9.09 -14.20
C ASN A 44 -38.31 -10.23 -13.67
N ALA A 45 -39.28 -10.70 -14.47
CA ALA A 45 -40.22 -11.74 -14.05
C ALA A 45 -39.55 -13.07 -13.63
N ALA A 46 -38.40 -13.37 -14.21
CA ALA A 46 -37.60 -14.57 -13.86
C ALA A 46 -36.73 -14.40 -12.60
N GLY A 47 -36.61 -13.19 -12.04
CA GLY A 47 -35.75 -12.89 -10.90
C GLY A 47 -34.24 -12.94 -11.19
N THR A 48 -33.85 -13.03 -12.45
CA THR A 48 -32.44 -13.22 -12.86
C THR A 48 -31.73 -11.94 -13.26
N THR A 49 -32.45 -10.82 -13.34
CA THR A 49 -31.91 -9.51 -13.71
C THR A 49 -32.51 -8.43 -12.82
N LEU A 50 -31.63 -7.66 -12.23
CA LEU A 50 -31.94 -6.46 -11.46
C LEU A 50 -31.74 -5.23 -12.35
N THR A 51 -32.72 -4.32 -12.37
CA THR A 51 -32.62 -3.05 -13.10
C THR A 51 -32.80 -1.89 -12.13
N PHE A 52 -31.76 -1.08 -11.96
CA PHE A 52 -31.81 0.14 -11.16
C PHE A 52 -32.66 1.21 -11.83
N ASN A 53 -33.37 1.99 -11.04
CA ASN A 53 -34.18 3.11 -11.51
C ASN A 53 -33.35 4.22 -12.20
N SER A 54 -32.06 4.32 -11.80
CA SER A 54 -31.06 5.17 -12.44
C SER A 54 -29.72 4.41 -12.48
N PRO A 55 -28.92 4.54 -13.56
CA PRO A 55 -27.63 3.89 -13.66
C PRO A 55 -26.72 4.27 -12.48
N PRO A 56 -26.07 3.30 -11.79
CA PRO A 56 -25.07 3.60 -10.78
C PRO A 56 -23.90 4.39 -11.36
N ALA A 57 -23.38 5.32 -10.57
CA ALA A 57 -22.29 6.20 -10.99
C ALA A 57 -21.06 5.40 -11.47
N SER A 58 -20.26 6.01 -12.36
CA SER A 58 -19.01 5.42 -12.83
C SER A 58 -18.08 5.11 -11.65
N ALA A 59 -17.45 3.94 -11.66
CA ALA A 59 -16.59 3.38 -10.62
C ALA A 59 -17.29 3.05 -9.28
N ALA A 60 -18.62 3.19 -9.16
CA ALA A 60 -19.35 2.76 -7.99
C ALA A 60 -19.30 1.22 -7.85
N ALA A 61 -18.93 0.74 -6.68
CA ALA A 61 -19.00 -0.69 -6.35
C ALA A 61 -20.46 -1.09 -6.16
N ILE A 62 -20.91 -2.12 -6.86
CA ILE A 62 -22.27 -2.67 -6.76
C ILE A 62 -22.14 -4.09 -6.25
N GLU A 63 -22.88 -4.43 -5.19
CA GLU A 63 -23.00 -5.81 -4.73
C GLU A 63 -24.49 -6.20 -4.67
N ILE A 64 -24.80 -7.34 -5.25
CA ILE A 64 -26.08 -8.01 -5.11
C ILE A 64 -25.80 -9.29 -4.34
N ARG A 65 -26.33 -9.42 -3.12
CA ARG A 65 -26.05 -10.53 -2.21
C ARG A 65 -27.35 -11.15 -1.71
N ARG A 66 -27.39 -12.49 -1.67
CA ARG A 66 -28.42 -13.20 -0.93
C ARG A 66 -28.06 -13.23 0.56
N LYS A 67 -29.05 -12.97 1.39
CA LYS A 67 -28.95 -13.09 2.84
C LYS A 67 -30.19 -13.84 3.36
N THR A 68 -30.07 -15.13 3.43
CA THR A 68 -31.14 -16.01 3.91
C THR A 68 -31.42 -15.75 5.40
N SER A 69 -32.67 -15.86 5.83
CA SER A 69 -33.04 -15.67 7.24
C SER A 69 -32.26 -16.63 8.13
N GLN A 70 -31.51 -16.05 9.09
CA GLN A 70 -30.66 -16.79 10.05
C GLN A 70 -31.27 -16.79 11.46
N GLY A 71 -32.22 -15.91 11.72
CA GLY A 71 -32.81 -15.72 13.06
C GLY A 71 -34.00 -16.64 13.35
N THR A 72 -34.65 -17.15 12.33
CA THR A 72 -35.84 -18.01 12.46
C THR A 72 -35.86 -19.12 11.45
N LYS A 73 -36.34 -20.29 11.84
CA LYS A 73 -36.66 -21.36 10.89
C LYS A 73 -37.80 -20.87 10.00
N LEU A 74 -37.70 -21.19 8.69
CA LEU A 74 -38.78 -20.92 7.73
C LEU A 74 -39.88 -21.97 7.80
N VAL A 75 -39.55 -23.19 8.26
CA VAL A 75 -40.49 -24.24 8.52
C VAL A 75 -40.28 -24.71 9.97
N ASP A 76 -41.39 -24.83 10.72
CA ASP A 76 -41.40 -25.42 12.06
C ASP A 76 -42.35 -26.63 12.08
N TYR A 77 -41.78 -27.82 12.25
CA TYR A 77 -42.53 -29.08 12.26
C TYR A 77 -43.14 -29.31 13.63
N ALA A 78 -44.47 -29.33 13.69
CA ALA A 78 -45.19 -29.74 14.91
C ALA A 78 -45.57 -31.22 14.86
N SER A 79 -45.76 -31.84 16.05
CA SER A 79 -46.20 -33.21 16.14
C SER A 79 -47.58 -33.39 15.47
N GLY A 80 -47.66 -34.33 14.53
CA GLY A 80 -48.90 -34.59 13.75
C GLY A 80 -49.06 -33.72 12.51
N SER A 81 -48.11 -32.87 12.16
CA SER A 81 -48.10 -32.12 10.90
C SER A 81 -48.03 -33.06 9.69
N VAL A 82 -48.72 -32.68 8.62
CA VAL A 82 -48.55 -33.31 7.31
C VAL A 82 -47.34 -32.67 6.64
N LEU A 83 -46.35 -33.48 6.29
CA LEU A 83 -45.18 -32.98 5.55
C LEU A 83 -45.53 -32.83 4.08
N THR A 84 -45.28 -31.64 3.54
CA THR A 84 -45.39 -31.36 2.10
C THR A 84 -44.02 -31.28 1.46
N GLU A 85 -43.93 -31.48 0.13
CA GLU A 85 -42.72 -31.25 -0.66
C GLU A 85 -42.21 -29.83 -0.42
N SER A 86 -43.09 -28.84 -0.46
CA SER A 86 -42.76 -27.44 -0.26
C SER A 86 -42.16 -27.14 1.11
N ASP A 87 -42.57 -27.84 2.19
CA ASP A 87 -41.98 -27.65 3.51
C ASP A 87 -40.57 -28.23 3.55
N LEU A 88 -40.37 -29.40 2.95
CA LEU A 88 -39.06 -30.05 2.88
C LEU A 88 -38.09 -29.25 2.05
N ASP A 89 -38.50 -28.75 0.89
CA ASP A 89 -37.67 -27.90 0.03
C ASP A 89 -37.32 -26.58 0.73
N THR A 90 -38.29 -25.97 1.42
CA THR A 90 -38.10 -24.73 2.17
C THR A 90 -37.04 -24.90 3.28
N ASP A 91 -37.11 -25.97 4.07
CA ASP A 91 -36.17 -26.27 5.16
C ASP A 91 -34.77 -26.58 4.57
N SER A 92 -34.73 -27.42 3.53
CA SER A 92 -33.52 -27.80 2.83
C SER A 92 -32.84 -26.59 2.19
N ASP A 93 -33.57 -25.73 1.49
CA ASP A 93 -33.03 -24.53 0.84
C ASP A 93 -32.51 -23.53 1.87
N GLN A 94 -33.18 -23.37 3.02
CA GLN A 94 -32.67 -22.49 4.08
C GLN A 94 -31.29 -22.93 4.54
N ALA A 95 -31.13 -24.22 4.87
CA ALA A 95 -29.85 -24.76 5.33
C ALA A 95 -28.76 -24.70 4.24
N PHE A 96 -29.13 -25.09 3.03
CA PHE A 96 -28.21 -25.07 1.88
C PHE A 96 -27.73 -23.69 1.53
N PHE A 97 -28.62 -22.70 1.47
CA PHE A 97 -28.26 -21.32 1.14
C PHE A 97 -27.44 -20.66 2.23
N MET A 98 -27.76 -20.91 3.51
CA MET A 98 -26.95 -20.45 4.63
C MET A 98 -25.53 -21.05 4.58
N GLY A 99 -25.40 -22.33 4.20
CA GLY A 99 -24.11 -22.98 3.99
C GLY A 99 -23.29 -22.32 2.86
N GLN A 100 -23.92 -22.01 1.75
CA GLN A 100 -23.29 -21.30 0.63
C GLN A 100 -22.83 -19.88 1.04
N GLU A 101 -23.68 -19.14 1.77
CA GLU A 101 -23.37 -17.82 2.29
C GLU A 101 -22.18 -17.84 3.25
N ALA A 102 -22.14 -18.81 4.17
CA ALA A 102 -21.03 -18.99 5.10
C ALA A 102 -19.70 -19.28 4.38
N ILE A 103 -19.74 -20.12 3.32
CA ILE A 103 -18.56 -20.41 2.49
C ILE A 103 -18.09 -19.17 1.75
N ASP A 104 -19.02 -18.39 1.17
CA ASP A 104 -18.69 -17.18 0.43
C ASP A 104 -18.14 -16.10 1.36
N ASP A 105 -18.71 -15.92 2.55
CA ASP A 105 -18.20 -15.01 3.57
C ASP A 105 -16.81 -15.42 4.05
N ALA A 106 -16.58 -16.73 4.28
CA ALA A 106 -15.24 -17.25 4.61
C ALA A 106 -14.21 -17.06 3.48
N ASN A 107 -14.68 -16.98 2.22
CA ASN A 107 -13.81 -16.69 1.09
C ASN A 107 -13.47 -15.20 0.94
N ASP A 108 -14.22 -14.30 1.54
CA ASP A 108 -14.02 -12.84 1.48
C ASP A 108 -13.11 -12.30 2.59
N VAL A 109 -12.75 -13.10 3.60
CA VAL A 109 -11.84 -12.70 4.69
C VAL A 109 -10.37 -12.88 4.31
N ILE A 110 -9.49 -12.33 5.13
CA ILE A 110 -8.04 -12.57 5.02
C ILE A 110 -7.78 -14.05 5.28
N LYS A 111 -7.17 -14.73 4.32
CA LYS A 111 -6.90 -16.17 4.37
C LYS A 111 -5.49 -16.46 4.85
N VAL A 112 -5.32 -17.63 5.43
CA VAL A 112 -3.99 -18.22 5.64
C VAL A 112 -3.55 -18.86 4.31
N SER A 113 -2.39 -18.46 3.79
CA SER A 113 -1.76 -19.08 2.63
C SER A 113 -1.36 -20.51 2.98
N ASN A 114 -1.73 -21.46 2.13
CA ASN A 114 -1.31 -22.87 2.29
C ASN A 114 0.14 -23.13 1.81
N THR A 115 0.80 -22.12 1.24
CA THR A 115 2.19 -22.23 0.81
C THR A 115 3.17 -21.96 1.95
N ASN A 116 2.84 -21.03 2.86
CA ASN A 116 3.75 -20.57 3.90
C ASN A 116 3.05 -20.28 5.25
N PHE A 117 1.74 -20.53 5.36
CA PHE A 117 0.91 -20.34 6.54
C PHE A 117 0.87 -18.89 7.08
N GLN A 118 1.16 -17.92 6.23
CA GLN A 118 1.01 -16.50 6.56
C GLN A 118 -0.35 -15.97 6.13
N PHE A 119 -0.79 -14.86 6.74
CA PHE A 119 -2.01 -14.17 6.29
C PHE A 119 -1.80 -13.55 4.91
N ASP A 120 -2.67 -13.91 3.97
CA ASP A 120 -2.67 -13.44 2.59
C ASP A 120 -3.86 -12.52 2.34
N VAL A 121 -3.59 -11.26 2.09
CA VAL A 121 -4.59 -10.24 1.71
C VAL A 121 -4.89 -10.22 0.21
N GLN A 122 -4.33 -11.14 -0.58
CA GLN A 122 -4.58 -11.31 -2.02
C GLN A 122 -4.43 -10.01 -2.82
N ASN A 123 -3.40 -9.23 -2.54
CA ASN A 123 -3.14 -7.90 -3.12
C ASN A 123 -4.23 -6.84 -2.86
N LYS A 124 -5.15 -7.09 -1.92
CA LYS A 124 -6.13 -6.10 -1.49
C LYS A 124 -5.49 -5.13 -0.49
N ARG A 125 -5.97 -3.90 -0.47
CA ARG A 125 -5.54 -2.90 0.52
C ARG A 125 -6.23 -3.17 1.86
N LEU A 126 -5.48 -3.04 2.96
CA LEU A 126 -6.06 -2.88 4.28
C LEU A 126 -6.43 -1.40 4.45
N ILE A 127 -7.69 -1.14 4.77
CA ILE A 127 -8.24 0.20 5.01
C ILE A 127 -8.74 0.30 6.44
N ASN A 128 -8.90 1.54 6.94
CA ASN A 128 -9.35 1.81 8.31
C ASN A 128 -8.44 1.17 9.38
N VAL A 129 -7.14 1.01 9.08
CA VAL A 129 -6.15 0.59 10.07
C VAL A 129 -5.85 1.79 10.98
N ALA A 130 -5.98 1.59 12.29
CA ALA A 130 -5.61 2.62 13.28
C ALA A 130 -4.10 2.91 13.24
N ASP A 131 -3.70 4.08 13.69
CA ASP A 131 -2.29 4.40 13.86
C ASP A 131 -1.67 3.51 14.96
N PRO A 132 -0.40 3.10 14.80
CA PRO A 132 0.25 2.17 15.71
C PRO A 132 0.42 2.79 17.11
N VAL A 133 0.22 1.98 18.13
CA VAL A 133 0.43 2.31 19.56
C VAL A 133 1.55 1.45 20.13
N ASP A 134 1.54 0.15 19.82
CA ASP A 134 2.48 -0.82 20.32
C ASP A 134 3.56 -1.19 19.28
N ALA A 135 4.68 -1.72 19.75
CA ALA A 135 5.85 -2.02 18.92
C ALA A 135 5.61 -3.07 17.81
N GLN A 136 4.53 -3.84 17.89
CA GLN A 136 4.16 -4.87 16.90
C GLN A 136 3.00 -4.45 15.99
N ASP A 137 2.49 -3.22 16.15
CA ASP A 137 1.38 -2.74 15.33
C ASP A 137 1.80 -2.46 13.89
N ALA A 138 0.86 -2.65 12.98
CA ALA A 138 1.05 -2.30 11.58
C ALA A 138 1.15 -0.78 11.40
N VAL A 139 2.14 -0.33 10.67
CA VAL A 139 2.37 1.09 10.39
C VAL A 139 1.56 1.52 9.16
N THR A 140 0.72 2.54 9.31
CA THR A 140 0.04 3.16 8.17
C THR A 140 1.00 4.09 7.41
N LYS A 141 0.77 4.27 6.09
CA LYS A 141 1.53 5.24 5.30
C LYS A 141 1.40 6.65 5.89
N ASN A 142 0.20 7.02 6.32
CA ASN A 142 -0.04 8.34 6.90
C ASN A 142 0.79 8.56 8.15
N TRP A 143 0.76 7.63 9.11
CA TRP A 143 1.53 7.71 10.34
C TRP A 143 3.04 7.80 10.06
N LEU A 144 3.54 6.98 9.13
CA LEU A 144 4.95 6.99 8.74
C LEU A 144 5.38 8.35 8.17
N THR A 145 4.56 8.94 7.27
CA THR A 145 4.91 10.21 6.62
C THR A 145 4.71 11.43 7.50
N THR A 146 3.80 11.36 8.48
CA THR A 146 3.54 12.49 9.39
C THR A 146 4.43 12.47 10.64
N THR A 147 4.86 11.28 11.08
CA THR A 147 5.60 11.12 12.33
C THR A 147 7.10 10.92 12.10
N TYR A 148 7.50 10.05 11.17
CA TYR A 148 8.91 9.73 10.94
C TYR A 148 9.50 10.37 9.68
N LEU A 149 8.84 10.23 8.55
CA LEU A 149 9.31 10.76 7.27
C LEU A 149 8.71 12.14 6.99
N THR A 150 8.72 13.01 7.97
CA THR A 150 8.28 14.39 7.79
C THR A 150 9.15 15.10 6.76
N THR A 151 8.64 16.20 6.18
CA THR A 151 9.42 17.03 5.25
C THR A 151 10.77 17.46 5.88
N GLY A 152 10.79 17.76 7.19
CA GLY A 152 12.00 18.08 7.92
C GLY A 152 12.99 16.93 8.01
N THR A 153 12.51 15.71 8.31
CA THR A 153 13.36 14.51 8.37
C THR A 153 13.95 14.17 7.00
N ILE A 154 13.14 14.24 5.96
CA ILE A 154 13.58 14.01 4.57
C ILE A 154 14.61 15.07 4.16
N ALA A 155 14.38 16.35 4.49
CA ALA A 155 15.35 17.43 4.23
C ALA A 155 16.67 17.17 4.93
N ASN A 156 16.67 16.73 6.19
CA ASN A 156 17.89 16.38 6.94
C ASN A 156 18.64 15.19 6.30
N ILE A 157 17.92 14.14 5.88
CA ILE A 157 18.52 13.00 5.18
C ILE A 157 19.17 13.46 3.86
N ASN A 158 18.49 14.29 3.09
CA ASN A 158 19.00 14.85 1.84
C ASN A 158 20.22 15.78 2.04
N THR A 159 20.33 16.41 3.21
CA THR A 159 21.51 17.21 3.59
C THR A 159 22.69 16.32 3.98
N VAL A 160 22.44 15.22 4.67
CA VAL A 160 23.51 14.30 5.12
C VAL A 160 24.05 13.44 3.96
N ALA A 161 23.22 13.03 3.03
CA ALA A 161 23.64 12.16 1.93
C ALA A 161 24.84 12.72 1.11
N PRO A 162 24.89 14.02 0.72
CA PRO A 162 26.05 14.60 0.05
C PRO A 162 27.31 14.68 0.93
N ILE A 163 27.16 14.75 2.26
CA ILE A 163 28.30 14.84 3.19
C ILE A 163 29.18 13.60 3.11
N ALA A 164 28.62 12.43 2.85
CA ALA A 164 29.37 11.19 2.69
C ALA A 164 30.42 11.27 1.57
N ALA A 165 30.09 11.92 0.45
CA ALA A 165 31.03 12.15 -0.64
C ALA A 165 32.16 13.11 -0.23
N ASN A 166 31.81 14.19 0.50
CA ASN A 166 32.79 15.14 1.00
C ASN A 166 33.75 14.49 2.02
N VAL A 167 33.23 13.65 2.92
CA VAL A 167 34.04 12.88 3.88
C VAL A 167 35.00 11.95 3.14
N THR A 168 34.53 11.26 2.11
CA THR A 168 35.41 10.40 1.28
C THR A 168 36.51 11.20 0.60
N THR A 169 36.18 12.38 0.06
CA THR A 169 37.16 13.28 -0.54
C THR A 169 38.21 13.73 0.46
N VAL A 170 37.81 14.18 1.64
CA VAL A 170 38.73 14.58 2.73
C VAL A 170 39.59 13.42 3.16
N ALA A 171 39.01 12.23 3.32
CA ALA A 171 39.80 11.02 3.66
C ALA A 171 40.85 10.70 2.58
N GLY A 172 40.50 10.88 1.31
CA GLY A 172 41.39 10.66 0.16
C GLY A 172 42.61 11.60 0.13
N ILE A 173 42.49 12.84 0.65
CA ILE A 173 43.58 13.80 0.70
C ILE A 173 44.42 13.75 2.00
N ALA A 174 44.02 12.92 2.99
CA ALA A 174 44.71 12.84 4.27
C ALA A 174 46.20 12.50 4.13
N SER A 175 46.56 11.59 3.23
CA SER A 175 47.94 11.25 2.92
C SER A 175 48.76 12.43 2.33
N ASN A 176 48.11 13.22 1.47
CA ASN A 176 48.74 14.41 0.88
C ASN A 176 49.00 15.48 1.95
N VAL A 177 48.03 15.69 2.83
CA VAL A 177 48.17 16.60 3.97
C VAL A 177 49.33 16.17 4.89
N THR A 178 49.43 14.88 5.18
CA THR A 178 50.52 14.31 5.97
C THR A 178 51.88 14.48 5.28
N ALA A 179 51.94 14.27 3.97
CA ALA A 179 53.19 14.46 3.21
C ALA A 179 53.63 15.93 3.21
N VAL A 180 52.71 16.90 3.03
CA VAL A 180 53.00 18.33 3.12
C VAL A 180 53.45 18.70 4.52
N ALA A 181 52.80 18.21 5.57
CA ALA A 181 53.20 18.45 6.95
C ALA A 181 54.60 17.88 7.25
N GLY A 182 54.93 16.71 6.72
CA GLY A 182 56.25 16.09 6.84
C GLY A 182 57.35 16.87 6.15
N ASN A 183 57.03 17.67 5.11
CA ASN A 183 57.97 18.52 4.41
C ASN A 183 58.07 19.95 4.97
N ALA A 184 57.35 20.29 6.03
CA ALA A 184 57.32 21.66 6.57
C ALA A 184 58.72 22.19 6.92
N THR A 185 59.63 21.35 7.49
CA THR A 185 60.99 21.72 7.79
C THR A 185 61.78 22.08 6.52
N ASN A 186 61.64 21.28 5.45
CA ASN A 186 62.34 21.53 4.17
C ASN A 186 61.83 22.81 3.53
N ILE A 187 60.53 23.05 3.55
CA ILE A 187 59.87 24.24 3.02
C ILE A 187 60.42 25.48 3.78
N ASN A 188 60.48 25.43 5.09
CA ASN A 188 61.00 26.55 5.90
C ASN A 188 62.49 26.77 5.67
N THR A 189 63.28 25.70 5.46
CA THR A 189 64.71 25.81 5.12
C THR A 189 64.89 26.52 3.76
N VAL A 190 64.12 26.14 2.77
CA VAL A 190 64.16 26.81 1.45
C VAL A 190 63.74 28.28 1.58
N ALA A 191 62.67 28.57 2.30
CA ALA A 191 62.19 29.95 2.50
C ALA A 191 63.24 30.81 3.22
N THR A 192 63.94 30.26 4.21
CA THR A 192 64.98 30.98 4.95
C THR A 192 66.18 31.27 4.07
N ASN A 193 66.56 30.38 3.15
CA ASN A 193 67.76 30.52 2.33
C ASN A 193 67.49 31.31 1.01
N ILE A 194 66.26 31.61 0.67
CA ILE A 194 65.93 32.26 -0.59
C ILE A 194 66.59 33.67 -0.69
N ALA A 195 66.72 34.37 0.46
CA ALA A 195 67.40 35.67 0.50
C ALA A 195 68.88 35.53 0.13
N ASN A 196 69.56 34.48 0.62
CA ASN A 196 70.96 34.22 0.31
C ASN A 196 71.14 33.89 -1.20
N VAL A 197 70.23 33.10 -1.75
CA VAL A 197 70.22 32.72 -3.17
C VAL A 197 70.07 33.99 -4.02
N ASN A 198 69.17 34.90 -3.67
CA ASN A 198 68.96 36.18 -4.34
C ASN A 198 70.17 37.09 -4.26
N THR A 199 70.85 37.10 -3.10
CA THR A 199 72.08 37.88 -2.92
C THR A 199 73.21 37.37 -3.83
N VAL A 200 73.41 36.03 -3.87
CA VAL A 200 74.42 35.44 -4.75
C VAL A 200 74.11 35.73 -6.21
N ALA A 201 72.85 35.65 -6.62
CA ALA A 201 72.42 35.95 -7.97
C ALA A 201 72.73 37.40 -8.36
N ALA A 202 72.49 38.36 -7.45
CA ALA A 202 72.83 39.75 -7.65
C ALA A 202 74.32 39.97 -7.74
N ASP A 203 75.12 39.29 -6.94
CA ASP A 203 76.59 39.41 -6.96
C ASP A 203 77.21 38.81 -8.22
N ILE A 204 76.68 37.69 -8.69
CA ILE A 204 77.07 37.11 -10.01
C ILE A 204 76.81 38.09 -11.13
N ALA A 205 75.69 38.81 -11.12
CA ALA A 205 75.40 39.84 -12.13
C ALA A 205 76.44 40.95 -12.12
N LYS A 206 76.89 41.39 -10.95
CA LYS A 206 77.98 42.37 -10.80
C LYS A 206 79.33 41.88 -11.32
N VAL A 207 79.64 40.61 -11.04
CA VAL A 207 80.90 39.97 -11.53
C VAL A 207 80.86 39.87 -13.06
N ILE A 208 79.75 39.55 -13.66
CA ILE A 208 79.61 39.51 -15.13
C ILE A 208 79.86 40.91 -15.75
N VAL A 209 79.36 41.97 -15.14
CA VAL A 209 79.60 43.29 -15.60
C VAL A 209 81.12 43.61 -15.57
N VAL A 210 81.81 43.36 -14.45
CA VAL A 210 83.24 43.60 -14.33
C VAL A 210 84.08 42.78 -15.33
N ALA A 211 83.66 41.58 -15.64
CA ALA A 211 84.35 40.70 -16.57
C ALA A 211 84.22 41.08 -18.08
N ASN A 212 83.26 41.99 -18.38
CA ASN A 212 82.98 42.42 -19.72
C ASN A 212 83.51 43.87 -20.00
N ASP A 213 84.05 44.57 -19.00
CA ASP A 213 84.79 45.78 -19.10
C ASP A 213 86.30 45.52 -19.33
#